data_1ce8668928b0ee1a53d8e1dbbb447890
#
_entry.id   1ce8668928b0ee1a53d8e1dbbb447890
#
_cell.length_a   1.000
_cell.length_b   1.000
_cell.length_c   1.000
_cell.angle_alpha   90.00
_cell.angle_beta   90.00
_cell.angle_gamma   90.00
#
_symmetry.space_group_name_H-M   'P 1'
#
loop_
_entity.id
_entity.type
_entity.pdbx_description
1 polymer ?
#
loop_
_entity_poly.entity_id
_entity_poly.type
_entity_poly.pdbx_seq_one_letter_code
_entity_poly.pdbx_strand_id
1 'polypeptide(L)'
;MDRRVLLAKSGAALLTALAGCGTDRSPETADRTPLTTTDPPPSSTATDTPEPTIPIQTPAEGNCDPADRLRPMPDSPRAREYPTHPGSTDPPTVRSFATGYERAYRYNSRLPEFESVRVDVDSPEWAVADVQNGLAVGLDGRVQFDDTSTSSATATPLPSGFFEFAVWYYLTERFALRTEAHTGPLEEGDEPDLRSGTIVACGSPGG
;
A
#
# COMPACT_ATOMS: atom_id res chain seq x y z
N MET A 1 40.17 17.17 -17.21
CA MET A 1 40.84 15.96 -16.69
C MET A 1 39.84 14.83 -16.67
N ASP A 2 39.91 14.03 -17.71
CA ASP A 2 39.02 12.87 -17.89
C ASP A 2 39.44 11.73 -16.95
N ARG A 3 38.48 11.14 -16.25
CA ARG A 3 38.60 9.77 -15.74
C ARG A 3 37.30 9.03 -15.94
N ARG A 4 37.15 8.47 -17.13
CA ARG A 4 36.23 7.38 -17.42
C ARG A 4 36.81 6.11 -16.78
N VAL A 5 36.08 5.49 -15.87
CA VAL A 5 36.32 4.11 -15.47
C VAL A 5 35.12 3.28 -15.89
N LEU A 6 35.34 2.55 -16.95
CA LEU A 6 34.53 1.42 -17.39
C LEU A 6 34.81 0.23 -16.47
N LEU A 7 33.76 -0.33 -15.86
CA LEU A 7 33.82 -1.69 -15.33
C LEU A 7 32.69 -2.51 -15.96
N ALA A 8 33.15 -3.39 -16.84
CA ALA A 8 32.35 -4.37 -17.54
C ALA A 8 32.39 -5.71 -16.81
N LYS A 9 31.25 -6.42 -16.91
CA LYS A 9 31.09 -7.89 -17.00
C LYS A 9 31.42 -8.76 -15.81
N SER A 10 30.41 -9.53 -15.40
CA SER A 10 30.42 -11.01 -15.51
C SER A 10 29.03 -11.51 -15.12
N GLY A 11 28.37 -12.08 -15.92
CA GLY A 11 27.72 -13.18 -16.47
C GLY A 11 28.04 -14.52 -15.80
N ALA A 12 27.01 -15.16 -15.20
CA ALA A 12 27.00 -16.60 -14.99
C ALA A 12 25.55 -17.10 -15.07
N ALA A 13 25.23 -17.67 -16.22
CA ALA A 13 24.04 -18.48 -16.42
C ALA A 13 24.27 -19.87 -15.80
N LEU A 14 23.41 -20.31 -14.92
CA LEU A 14 23.32 -21.69 -14.45
C LEU A 14 21.98 -22.28 -14.92
N LEU A 15 22.07 -23.00 -16.04
CA LEU A 15 21.04 -23.92 -16.51
C LEU A 15 21.17 -25.24 -15.74
N THR A 16 20.21 -25.58 -14.92
CA THR A 16 20.02 -26.93 -14.40
C THR A 16 18.77 -27.54 -15.01
N ALA A 17 18.98 -28.38 -15.98
CA ALA A 17 17.99 -29.30 -16.53
C ALA A 17 17.85 -30.50 -15.59
N LEU A 18 16.67 -30.77 -15.06
CA LEU A 18 16.29 -31.99 -14.40
C LEU A 18 15.32 -32.76 -15.31
N ALA A 19 15.88 -33.73 -16.01
CA ALA A 19 15.14 -34.80 -16.67
C ALA A 19 14.72 -35.83 -15.63
N GLY A 20 13.43 -36.03 -15.42
CA GLY A 20 12.85 -37.09 -14.60
C GLY A 20 12.14 -38.10 -15.47
N CYS A 21 12.66 -39.31 -15.49
CA CYS A 21 12.22 -40.48 -16.26
C CYS A 21 10.81 -40.91 -15.88
N GLY A 22 10.06 -41.24 -16.94
CA GLY A 22 8.82 -42.00 -16.87
C GLY A 22 9.01 -43.44 -16.48
N THR A 23 8.03 -44.02 -15.85
CA THR A 23 7.85 -45.47 -15.75
C THR A 23 6.54 -45.84 -16.40
N ASP A 24 6.68 -46.50 -17.55
CA ASP A 24 5.69 -47.33 -18.18
C ASP A 24 5.16 -48.39 -17.21
N ARG A 25 3.84 -48.52 -17.12
CA ARG A 25 3.19 -49.73 -16.64
C ARG A 25 2.02 -50.05 -17.52
N SER A 26 2.18 -51.20 -18.19
CA SER A 26 1.23 -51.90 -19.04
C SER A 26 -0.11 -52.20 -18.40
N PRO A 27 -1.15 -52.38 -19.20
CA PRO A 27 -2.53 -52.55 -18.77
C PRO A 27 -2.80 -53.98 -18.32
N GLU A 28 -3.28 -54.15 -17.12
CA GLU A 28 -3.84 -55.40 -16.63
C GLU A 28 -5.37 -55.33 -16.76
N THR A 29 -5.86 -56.32 -17.47
CA THR A 29 -7.26 -56.60 -17.76
C THR A 29 -7.95 -57.03 -16.46
N ALA A 30 -8.85 -56.30 -15.94
CA ALA A 30 -9.69 -56.67 -14.81
C ALA A 30 -11.16 -56.36 -15.06
N ASP A 31 -11.87 -57.45 -15.25
CA ASP A 31 -13.19 -57.83 -14.76
C ASP A 31 -14.25 -56.71 -14.56
N ARG A 32 -15.33 -56.87 -15.33
CA ARG A 32 -16.54 -56.06 -15.25
C ARG A 32 -17.37 -56.45 -14.04
N THR A 33 -17.32 -55.66 -12.98
CA THR A 33 -18.32 -55.68 -11.92
C THR A 33 -19.45 -54.74 -12.27
N PRO A 34 -20.74 -55.09 -12.04
CA PRO A 34 -21.88 -54.26 -12.42
C PRO A 34 -21.95 -52.97 -11.62
N LEU A 35 -22.19 -51.85 -12.31
CA LEU A 35 -22.44 -50.53 -11.80
C LEU A 35 -23.62 -50.52 -10.81
N THR A 36 -23.33 -50.40 -9.55
CA THR A 36 -24.28 -49.96 -8.54
C THR A 36 -24.50 -48.47 -8.73
N THR A 37 -25.71 -48.08 -9.14
CA THR A 37 -26.13 -46.69 -9.23
C THR A 37 -26.07 -46.09 -7.85
N THR A 38 -25.02 -45.37 -7.55
CA THR A 38 -24.93 -44.57 -6.30
C THR A 38 -25.67 -43.26 -6.57
N ASP A 39 -26.72 -43.01 -5.81
CA ASP A 39 -27.40 -41.73 -5.78
C ASP A 39 -26.40 -40.60 -5.53
N PRO A 40 -26.51 -39.47 -6.24
CA PRO A 40 -25.66 -38.33 -5.98
C PRO A 40 -25.87 -37.83 -4.55
N PRO A 41 -24.79 -37.52 -3.80
CA PRO A 41 -24.92 -36.98 -2.47
C PRO A 41 -25.73 -35.66 -2.54
N PRO A 42 -26.56 -35.38 -1.51
CA PRO A 42 -27.36 -34.17 -1.49
C PRO A 42 -26.41 -32.97 -1.60
N SER A 43 -26.70 -32.07 -2.55
CA SER A 43 -26.00 -30.81 -2.72
C SER A 43 -25.99 -30.07 -1.38
N SER A 44 -24.84 -30.00 -0.75
CA SER A 44 -24.64 -29.15 0.43
C SER A 44 -24.92 -27.72 0.00
N THR A 45 -26.05 -27.19 0.38
CA THR A 45 -26.34 -25.76 0.28
C THR A 45 -25.27 -25.06 1.12
N ALA A 46 -24.29 -24.45 0.46
CA ALA A 46 -23.34 -23.59 1.14
C ALA A 46 -24.16 -22.50 1.85
N THR A 47 -24.20 -22.56 3.16
CA THR A 47 -24.72 -21.48 3.97
C THR A 47 -23.73 -20.34 3.78
N ASP A 48 -24.12 -19.30 3.05
CA ASP A 48 -23.38 -18.04 2.99
C ASP A 48 -23.24 -17.53 4.43
N THR A 49 -22.11 -17.84 5.04
CA THR A 49 -21.73 -17.21 6.30
C THR A 49 -21.43 -15.74 5.94
N PRO A 50 -22.20 -14.78 6.50
CA PRO A 50 -21.93 -13.38 6.19
C PRO A 50 -20.49 -13.07 6.57
N GLU A 51 -19.74 -12.53 5.61
CA GLU A 51 -18.37 -12.07 5.80
C GLU A 51 -18.34 -11.06 6.96
N PRO A 52 -17.42 -11.18 7.91
CA PRO A 52 -17.39 -10.31 9.07
C PRO A 52 -17.19 -8.86 8.64
N THR A 53 -18.23 -8.06 8.73
CA THR A 53 -18.19 -6.63 8.44
C THR A 53 -17.25 -5.95 9.45
N ILE A 54 -16.11 -5.47 9.00
CA ILE A 54 -15.17 -4.72 9.83
C ILE A 54 -15.83 -3.38 10.18
N PRO A 55 -16.10 -3.08 11.46
CA PRO A 55 -16.69 -1.80 11.83
C PRO A 55 -15.68 -0.67 11.59
N ILE A 56 -15.86 0.09 10.52
CA ILE A 56 -15.10 1.30 10.24
C ILE A 56 -15.70 2.44 11.08
N GLN A 57 -14.86 3.24 11.73
CA GLN A 57 -15.31 4.44 12.43
C GLN A 57 -15.77 5.49 11.40
N THR A 58 -17.03 5.44 11.05
CA THR A 58 -17.64 6.42 10.15
C THR A 58 -17.94 7.70 10.94
N PRO A 59 -17.45 8.88 10.51
CA PRO A 59 -17.83 10.13 11.13
C PRO A 59 -19.34 10.32 11.09
N ALA A 60 -19.92 10.84 12.18
CA ALA A 60 -21.33 11.23 12.19
C ALA A 60 -21.58 12.27 11.08
N GLU A 61 -22.80 12.29 10.54
CA GLU A 61 -23.17 13.25 9.50
C GLU A 61 -22.90 14.69 9.97
N GLY A 62 -22.13 15.44 9.18
CA GLY A 62 -21.72 16.81 9.49
C GLY A 62 -20.47 16.96 10.36
N ASN A 63 -19.91 15.88 10.89
CA ASN A 63 -18.74 15.90 11.77
C ASN A 63 -17.50 15.26 11.13
N CYS A 64 -17.18 15.65 9.90
CA CYS A 64 -15.89 15.29 9.35
C CYS A 64 -14.87 16.36 9.75
N ASP A 65 -13.89 15.99 10.55
CA ASP A 65 -12.81 16.86 11.02
C ASP A 65 -11.46 16.19 10.77
N PRO A 66 -10.69 16.66 9.79
CA PRO A 66 -9.37 16.10 9.51
C PRO A 66 -8.41 16.37 10.67
N ALA A 67 -7.68 15.34 11.09
CA ALA A 67 -6.74 15.49 12.19
C ALA A 67 -5.52 16.34 11.80
N ASP A 68 -5.32 17.48 12.45
CA ASP A 68 -4.22 18.41 12.18
C ASP A 68 -2.84 17.73 12.27
N ARG A 69 -2.67 16.78 13.19
CA ARG A 69 -1.42 16.02 13.35
C ARG A 69 -0.98 15.26 12.09
N LEU A 70 -1.92 14.95 11.21
CA LEU A 70 -1.65 14.30 9.92
C LEU A 70 -1.58 15.28 8.75
N ARG A 71 -1.61 16.58 9.05
CA ARG A 71 -1.47 17.65 8.06
C ARG A 71 -0.42 18.68 8.50
N PRO A 72 0.81 18.27 8.86
CA PRO A 72 1.84 19.23 9.24
C PRO A 72 2.07 20.24 8.11
N MET A 73 1.97 21.52 8.44
CA MET A 73 2.22 22.62 7.52
C MET A 73 3.34 23.48 8.10
N PRO A 74 4.61 23.12 7.81
CA PRO A 74 5.75 23.90 8.27
C PRO A 74 5.73 25.30 7.65
N ASP A 75 6.17 26.30 8.40
CA ASP A 75 6.35 27.67 7.89
C ASP A 75 7.58 27.69 6.95
N SER A 76 7.35 27.24 5.74
CA SER A 76 8.39 27.10 4.71
C SER A 76 7.78 27.25 3.32
N PRO A 77 8.40 28.04 2.44
CA PRO A 77 7.98 28.12 1.02
C PRO A 77 8.14 26.79 0.26
N ARG A 78 8.84 25.81 0.86
CA ARG A 78 9.00 24.46 0.31
C ARG A 78 7.90 23.49 0.76
N ALA A 79 7.03 23.88 1.70
CA ALA A 79 5.93 23.03 2.14
C ALA A 79 5.04 22.64 0.96
N ARG A 80 4.60 21.38 0.95
CA ARG A 80 3.72 20.86 -0.08
C ARG A 80 2.27 20.99 0.35
N GLU A 81 1.42 21.42 -0.56
CA GLU A 81 -0.02 21.44 -0.34
C GLU A 81 -0.60 20.01 -0.31
N TYR A 82 -1.60 19.82 0.53
CA TYR A 82 -2.35 18.57 0.56
C TYR A 82 -3.44 18.56 -0.51
N PRO A 83 -3.64 17.44 -1.19
CA PRO A 83 -4.76 17.32 -2.12
C PRO A 83 -6.09 17.44 -1.38
N THR A 84 -7.06 18.05 -2.02
CA THR A 84 -8.45 18.07 -1.56
C THR A 84 -9.09 16.70 -1.77
N HIS A 85 -10.10 16.38 -0.96
CA HIS A 85 -10.87 15.14 -1.11
C HIS A 85 -11.50 15.08 -2.53
N PRO A 86 -11.35 13.97 -3.27
CA PRO A 86 -11.74 13.92 -4.68
C PRO A 86 -13.26 13.83 -4.92
N GLY A 87 -14.05 13.45 -3.92
CA GLY A 87 -15.48 13.19 -4.05
C GLY A 87 -15.85 11.98 -4.92
N SER A 88 -14.87 11.16 -5.27
CA SER A 88 -15.04 9.96 -6.10
C SER A 88 -14.29 8.79 -5.47
N THR A 89 -14.81 7.58 -5.68
CA THR A 89 -14.20 6.32 -5.24
C THR A 89 -13.65 5.49 -6.41
N ASP A 90 -13.48 6.08 -7.61
CA ASP A 90 -12.84 5.35 -8.69
C ASP A 90 -11.36 5.08 -8.41
N PRO A 91 -10.85 3.87 -8.70
CA PRO A 91 -9.52 3.46 -8.28
C PRO A 91 -8.37 4.38 -8.71
N PRO A 92 -8.30 4.88 -9.96
CA PRO A 92 -7.26 5.83 -10.35
C PRO A 92 -7.28 7.13 -9.55
N THR A 93 -8.46 7.68 -9.28
CA THR A 93 -8.64 8.91 -8.51
C THR A 93 -8.24 8.72 -7.05
N VAL A 94 -8.66 7.62 -6.43
CA VAL A 94 -8.29 7.28 -5.06
C VAL A 94 -6.79 7.08 -4.91
N ARG A 95 -6.14 6.36 -5.83
CA ARG A 95 -4.69 6.19 -5.84
C ARG A 95 -3.96 7.54 -5.98
N SER A 96 -4.41 8.39 -6.88
CA SER A 96 -3.82 9.71 -7.10
C SER A 96 -3.91 10.57 -5.84
N PHE A 97 -5.08 10.61 -5.20
CA PHE A 97 -5.28 11.31 -3.93
C PHE A 97 -4.37 10.76 -2.84
N ALA A 98 -4.41 9.45 -2.59
CA ALA A 98 -3.64 8.79 -1.54
C ALA A 98 -2.13 9.02 -1.70
N THR A 99 -1.60 8.81 -2.92
CA THR A 99 -0.19 9.05 -3.25
C THR A 99 0.20 10.52 -3.06
N GLY A 100 -0.63 11.44 -3.51
CA GLY A 100 -0.39 12.88 -3.34
C GLY A 100 -0.38 13.30 -1.88
N TYR A 101 -1.35 12.78 -1.10
CA TYR A 101 -1.46 13.06 0.33
C TYR A 101 -0.25 12.53 1.10
N GLU A 102 0.12 11.26 0.89
CA GLU A 102 1.24 10.65 1.60
C GLU A 102 2.57 11.33 1.28
N ARG A 103 2.78 11.72 0.01
CA ARG A 103 3.97 12.50 -0.37
C ARG A 103 4.03 13.84 0.35
N ALA A 104 2.92 14.56 0.44
CA ALA A 104 2.86 15.83 1.17
C ALA A 104 3.10 15.62 2.66
N TYR A 105 2.43 14.65 3.26
CA TYR A 105 2.55 14.32 4.68
C TYR A 105 3.99 13.96 5.08
N ARG A 106 4.60 13.00 4.39
CA ARG A 106 5.97 12.56 4.70
C ARG A 106 6.99 13.67 4.46
N TYR A 107 6.83 14.41 3.38
CA TYR A 107 7.71 15.53 3.08
C TYR A 107 7.61 16.64 4.14
N ASN A 108 6.41 17.12 4.42
CA ASN A 108 6.17 18.21 5.35
C ASN A 108 6.56 17.85 6.79
N SER A 109 6.37 16.58 7.18
CA SER A 109 6.75 16.09 8.51
C SER A 109 8.27 16.13 8.75
N ARG A 110 9.07 16.05 7.70
CA ARG A 110 10.54 16.04 7.79
C ARG A 110 11.20 17.37 7.44
N LEU A 111 10.49 18.21 6.72
CA LEU A 111 11.01 19.49 6.25
C LEU A 111 11.55 20.41 7.36
N PRO A 112 10.99 20.47 8.58
CA PRO A 112 11.57 21.28 9.66
C PRO A 112 12.92 20.77 10.19
N GLU A 113 13.19 19.46 10.00
CA GLU A 113 14.37 18.82 10.58
C GLU A 113 15.54 18.72 9.58
N PHE A 114 15.22 18.66 8.27
CA PHE A 114 16.19 18.36 7.22
C PHE A 114 16.17 19.37 6.08
N GLU A 115 17.36 19.67 5.54
CA GLU A 115 17.51 20.57 4.40
C GLU A 115 17.04 19.90 3.10
N SER A 116 17.30 18.62 2.94
CA SER A 116 16.86 17.83 1.79
C SER A 116 15.96 16.68 2.23
N VAL A 117 14.77 16.61 1.64
CA VAL A 117 13.81 15.51 1.86
C VAL A 117 13.31 15.02 0.50
N ARG A 118 13.42 13.73 0.28
CA ARG A 118 12.87 13.06 -0.89
C ARG A 118 11.88 11.98 -0.44
N VAL A 119 10.73 11.95 -1.07
CA VAL A 119 9.66 10.98 -0.78
C VAL A 119 9.28 10.27 -2.07
N ASP A 120 9.56 8.98 -2.12
CA ASP A 120 9.12 8.09 -3.17
C ASP A 120 7.94 7.27 -2.61
N VAL A 121 6.82 7.26 -3.32
CA VAL A 121 5.58 6.54 -2.94
C VAL A 121 5.13 5.72 -4.12
N ASP A 122 4.86 4.46 -3.87
CA ASP A 122 4.29 3.51 -4.83
C ASP A 122 2.91 3.03 -4.38
N SER A 123 2.12 2.53 -5.32
CA SER A 123 0.79 1.95 -5.09
C SER A 123 0.69 0.67 -5.90
N PRO A 124 1.01 -0.48 -5.30
CA PRO A 124 0.93 -1.76 -5.99
C PRO A 124 -0.49 -2.01 -6.54
N GLU A 125 -0.59 -2.59 -7.73
CA GLU A 125 -1.90 -2.82 -8.36
C GLU A 125 -2.80 -3.76 -7.54
N TRP A 126 -2.20 -4.72 -6.87
CA TRP A 126 -2.90 -5.67 -6.02
C TRP A 126 -3.38 -5.07 -4.69
N ALA A 127 -2.79 -3.96 -4.23
CA ALA A 127 -3.15 -3.32 -2.97
C ALA A 127 -4.38 -2.41 -3.11
N VAL A 128 -5.44 -2.93 -3.69
CA VAL A 128 -6.74 -2.26 -3.84
C VAL A 128 -7.84 -3.21 -3.45
N ALA A 129 -8.72 -2.78 -2.56
CA ALA A 129 -9.85 -3.57 -2.09
C ALA A 129 -11.12 -2.73 -2.00
N ASP A 130 -12.22 -3.28 -2.52
CA ASP A 130 -13.54 -2.74 -2.23
C ASP A 130 -13.91 -3.08 -0.79
N VAL A 131 -14.20 -2.07 0.01
CA VAL A 131 -14.53 -2.23 1.43
C VAL A 131 -15.82 -1.48 1.73
N GLN A 132 -16.89 -2.20 1.99
CA GLN A 132 -18.20 -1.61 2.29
C GLN A 132 -18.61 -0.54 1.24
N ASN A 133 -18.71 0.73 1.65
CA ASN A 133 -19.17 1.85 0.81
C ASN A 133 -17.98 2.69 0.29
N GLY A 134 -16.81 2.13 0.16
CA GLY A 134 -15.60 2.84 -0.25
C GLY A 134 -14.53 1.95 -0.82
N LEU A 135 -13.41 2.54 -1.13
CA LEU A 135 -12.23 1.88 -1.68
C LEU A 135 -11.04 2.03 -0.74
N ALA A 136 -10.40 0.92 -0.42
CA ALA A 136 -9.11 0.91 0.26
C ALA A 136 -7.97 0.80 -0.76
N VAL A 137 -6.91 1.59 -0.56
CA VAL A 137 -5.70 1.56 -1.38
C VAL A 137 -4.49 1.50 -0.47
N GLY A 138 -3.66 0.50 -0.66
CA GLY A 138 -2.36 0.37 -0.01
C GLY A 138 -1.29 1.14 -0.75
N LEU A 139 -0.42 1.77 0.00
CA LEU A 139 0.77 2.47 -0.49
C LEU A 139 1.98 2.01 0.32
N ASP A 140 3.09 1.89 -0.34
CA ASP A 140 4.38 1.81 0.31
C ASP A 140 5.35 2.86 -0.25
N GLY A 141 6.49 2.98 0.38
CA GLY A 141 7.47 3.92 -0.11
C GLY A 141 8.65 4.10 0.80
N ARG A 142 9.45 5.08 0.41
CA ARG A 142 10.68 5.45 1.11
C ARG A 142 10.79 6.95 1.27
N VAL A 143 11.20 7.35 2.46
CA VAL A 143 11.63 8.73 2.74
C VAL A 143 13.15 8.74 2.88
N GLN A 144 13.80 9.56 2.10
CA GLN A 144 15.24 9.84 2.19
C GLN A 144 15.41 11.28 2.68
N PHE A 145 16.38 11.50 3.56
CA PHE A 145 16.67 12.82 4.09
C PHE A 145 18.16 12.99 4.31
N ASP A 146 18.64 14.19 4.01
CA ASP A 146 20.03 14.58 4.18
C ASP A 146 20.09 15.93 4.88
N ASP A 147 21.00 16.03 5.84
CA ASP A 147 21.45 17.31 6.37
C ASP A 147 22.73 17.69 5.64
N THR A 148 22.59 18.57 4.67
CA THR A 148 23.72 19.12 3.94
C THR A 148 24.26 20.40 4.60
N SER A 149 23.74 20.77 5.76
CA SER A 149 24.17 21.99 6.46
C SER A 149 25.60 21.84 7.01
N THR A 150 26.57 21.90 6.08
CA THR A 150 28.01 22.00 6.40
C THR A 150 28.41 23.41 6.93
N SER A 151 27.45 24.25 7.25
CA SER A 151 27.67 25.68 7.44
C SER A 151 28.09 26.11 8.84
N SER A 152 28.30 25.19 9.79
CA SER A 152 28.91 25.57 11.06
C SER A 152 29.85 24.48 11.58
N ALA A 153 31.09 24.80 11.70
CA ALA A 153 32.15 23.91 12.23
C ALA A 153 31.92 23.40 13.67
N THR A 154 30.80 23.83 14.30
CA THR A 154 30.43 23.49 15.67
C THR A 154 29.09 22.77 15.79
N ALA A 155 28.29 22.62 14.71
CA ALA A 155 27.04 21.87 14.74
C ALA A 155 27.33 20.38 14.55
N THR A 156 26.72 19.55 15.39
CA THR A 156 26.71 18.10 15.17
C THR A 156 25.86 17.84 13.91
N PRO A 157 26.41 17.21 12.86
CA PRO A 157 25.63 16.91 11.67
C PRO A 157 24.43 16.03 12.04
N LEU A 158 23.25 16.38 11.56
CA LEU A 158 22.10 15.47 11.65
C LEU A 158 22.36 14.27 10.72
N PRO A 159 21.98 13.06 11.13
CA PRO A 159 22.25 11.88 10.31
C PRO A 159 21.47 11.93 9.01
N SER A 160 22.13 11.74 7.89
CA SER A 160 21.45 11.34 6.65
C SER A 160 20.93 9.92 6.79
N GLY A 161 19.76 9.64 6.20
CA GLY A 161 19.18 8.33 6.31
C GLY A 161 17.95 8.12 5.43
N PHE A 162 17.36 6.97 5.61
CA PHE A 162 16.08 6.67 5.03
C PHE A 162 15.26 5.77 5.95
N PHE A 163 13.96 5.75 5.75
CA PHE A 163 13.06 4.74 6.28
C PHE A 163 12.02 4.36 5.24
N GLU A 164 11.53 3.15 5.35
CA GLU A 164 10.45 2.61 4.53
C GLU A 164 9.15 2.62 5.35
N PHE A 165 8.03 2.68 4.65
CA PHE A 165 6.72 2.71 5.27
C PHE A 165 5.71 1.98 4.41
N ALA A 166 4.66 1.47 5.06
CA ALA A 166 3.45 0.99 4.44
C ALA A 166 2.24 1.64 5.10
N VAL A 167 1.24 2.01 4.31
CA VAL A 167 0.07 2.73 4.78
C VAL A 167 -1.14 2.38 3.92
N TRP A 168 -2.31 2.34 4.54
CA TRP A 168 -3.57 2.20 3.83
C TRP A 168 -4.36 3.50 3.87
N TYR A 169 -5.01 3.80 2.77
CA TYR A 169 -6.03 4.82 2.65
C TYR A 169 -7.36 4.17 2.35
N TYR A 170 -8.40 4.60 3.05
CA TYR A 170 -9.77 4.23 2.75
C TYR A 170 -10.57 5.49 2.42
N LEU A 171 -11.18 5.51 1.26
CA LEU A 171 -11.97 6.62 0.77
C LEU A 171 -13.42 6.22 0.53
N THR A 172 -14.30 7.08 0.97
CA THR A 172 -15.71 7.12 0.58
C THR A 172 -15.97 8.43 -0.18
N GLU A 173 -17.16 8.69 -0.63
CA GLU A 173 -17.51 10.01 -1.18
C GLU A 173 -17.43 11.15 -0.14
N ARG A 174 -17.44 10.83 1.14
CA ARG A 174 -17.59 11.78 2.26
C ARG A 174 -16.31 12.06 3.02
N PHE A 175 -15.42 11.11 3.11
CA PHE A 175 -14.19 11.25 3.90
C PHE A 175 -13.09 10.31 3.42
N ALA A 176 -11.87 10.64 3.78
CA ALA A 176 -10.71 9.77 3.64
C ALA A 176 -10.11 9.45 5.01
N LEU A 177 -9.84 8.17 5.26
CA LEU A 177 -9.08 7.67 6.40
C LEU A 177 -7.68 7.29 5.97
N ARG A 178 -6.73 7.42 6.88
CA ARG A 178 -5.36 6.93 6.75
C ARG A 178 -5.02 6.06 7.95
N THR A 179 -4.41 4.92 7.73
CA THR A 179 -3.90 4.03 8.78
C THR A 179 -2.49 3.56 8.44
N GLU A 180 -1.59 3.55 9.41
CA GLU A 180 -0.26 2.93 9.25
C GLU A 180 -0.45 1.40 9.21
N ALA A 181 0.21 0.72 8.28
CA ALA A 181 0.24 -0.74 8.25
C ALA A 181 1.40 -1.25 9.11
N HIS A 182 2.62 -1.05 8.63
CA HIS A 182 3.85 -1.47 9.32
C HIS A 182 5.06 -0.68 8.77
N THR A 183 6.24 -0.94 9.30
CA THR A 183 7.50 -0.45 8.72
C THR A 183 7.98 -1.44 7.65
N GLY A 184 8.31 -0.92 6.46
CA GLY A 184 8.71 -1.71 5.31
C GLY A 184 7.70 -1.64 4.16
N PRO A 185 7.94 -2.35 3.06
CA PRO A 185 7.02 -2.40 1.93
C PRO A 185 5.77 -3.23 2.25
N LEU A 186 4.67 -2.98 1.51
CA LEU A 186 3.49 -3.83 1.55
C LEU A 186 3.79 -5.20 0.95
N GLU A 187 3.20 -6.24 1.55
CA GLU A 187 3.27 -7.60 1.04
C GLU A 187 1.90 -8.05 0.51
N GLU A 188 1.90 -8.94 -0.48
CA GLU A 188 0.66 -9.51 -0.99
C GLU A 188 -0.03 -10.33 0.10
N GLY A 189 -1.24 -9.92 0.45
CA GLY A 189 -2.00 -10.50 1.57
C GLY A 189 -2.11 -9.58 2.78
N ASP A 190 -1.43 -8.43 2.78
CA ASP A 190 -1.65 -7.40 3.79
C ASP A 190 -3.06 -6.84 3.67
N GLU A 191 -3.76 -6.77 4.80
CA GLU A 191 -5.11 -6.24 4.88
C GLU A 191 -5.14 -4.91 5.65
N PRO A 192 -6.03 -3.96 5.24
CA PRO A 192 -6.15 -2.69 5.93
C PRO A 192 -6.79 -2.84 7.33
N ASP A 193 -6.10 -2.42 8.38
CA ASP A 193 -6.75 -2.21 9.70
C ASP A 193 -7.42 -0.83 9.75
N LEU A 194 -8.62 -0.74 9.21
CA LEU A 194 -9.37 0.51 9.12
C LEU A 194 -9.95 0.97 10.47
N ARG A 195 -9.90 0.14 11.52
CA ARG A 195 -10.39 0.50 12.87
C ARG A 195 -9.52 1.55 13.53
N SER A 196 -8.23 1.53 13.26
CA SER A 196 -7.26 2.48 13.77
C SER A 196 -7.10 3.72 12.88
N GLY A 197 -7.86 3.80 11.79
CA GLY A 197 -7.76 4.86 10.79
C GLY A 197 -8.09 6.25 11.36
N THR A 198 -7.37 7.25 10.89
CA THR A 198 -7.59 8.66 11.24
C THR A 198 -8.08 9.42 10.02
N ILE A 199 -9.09 10.27 10.19
CA ILE A 199 -9.62 11.12 9.12
C ILE A 199 -8.55 12.12 8.68
N VAL A 200 -8.29 12.18 7.38
CA VAL A 200 -7.28 13.07 6.78
C VAL A 200 -7.87 14.08 5.79
N ALA A 201 -9.03 13.80 5.24
CA ALA A 201 -9.74 14.73 4.37
C ALA A 201 -11.24 14.49 4.43
N CYS A 202 -12.01 15.55 4.16
CA CYS A 202 -13.47 15.51 4.07
C CYS A 202 -13.93 15.86 2.66
N GLY A 203 -14.89 15.10 2.16
CA GLY A 203 -15.64 15.45 0.96
C GLY A 203 -16.59 16.62 1.23
N SER A 204 -16.92 17.37 0.20
CA SER A 204 -17.95 18.40 0.32
C SER A 204 -19.30 17.76 0.61
N PRO A 205 -20.08 18.26 1.57
CA PRO A 205 -21.45 17.78 1.75
C PRO A 205 -22.31 18.15 0.55
N GLY A 206 -22.65 17.17 -0.27
CA GLY A 206 -23.61 17.31 -1.36
C GLY A 206 -23.06 18.06 -2.59
N GLY A 207 -22.50 17.30 -3.54
CA GLY A 207 -22.47 17.70 -4.93
C GLY A 207 -23.75 17.26 -5.63
#